data_ec80d61938e289762be2fd6ba3127fb6
#
_entry.id   ec80d61938e289762be2fd6ba3127fb6
#
_cell.length_a   1.000
_cell.length_b   1.000
_cell.length_c   1.000
_cell.angle_alpha   90.00
_cell.angle_beta   90.00
_cell.angle_gamma   90.00
#
_symmetry.space_group_name_H-M   'P 1'
#
loop_
_entity.id
_entity.type
_entity.pdbx_description
1 polymer ?
#
loop_
_entity_poly.entity_id
_entity_poly.type
_entity_poly.pdbx_seq_one_letter_code
_entity_poly.pdbx_strand_id
1 'polypeptide(L)'
;MTPDVTLRFERRLQHPNQRVWAAITEPDEIEAWWGRATVDLRPGGAMRIEWLNSDVTMPATITELDPPHVLEIEGEPHGRLRFELEPDGDGTVLRFIARSPVPDDFLSKVQAGWHFHLDALADFVDDGTRIDWPNWPLDRWQAIHDTYYSGELDSERQSSRQAAER
;
A
#
# COMPACT_ATOMS: atom_id res chain seq x y z
N MET A 1 -20.60 13.08 8.53
CA MET A 1 -19.60 12.00 8.84
C MET A 1 -19.23 11.26 7.56
N THR A 2 -17.95 11.14 7.27
CA THR A 2 -17.47 10.40 6.08
C THR A 2 -17.44 8.91 6.39
N PRO A 3 -18.15 8.07 5.61
CA PRO A 3 -18.13 6.64 5.85
C PRO A 3 -16.76 6.04 5.49
N ASP A 4 -16.41 4.94 6.15
CA ASP A 4 -15.21 4.19 5.80
C ASP A 4 -15.34 3.58 4.41
N VAL A 5 -14.24 3.62 3.67
CA VAL A 5 -14.09 2.96 2.38
C VAL A 5 -13.03 1.87 2.55
N THR A 6 -13.30 0.69 2.01
CA THR A 6 -12.33 -0.39 1.94
C THR A 6 -11.83 -0.53 0.51
N LEU A 7 -10.55 -0.32 0.31
CA LEU A 7 -9.87 -0.50 -0.97
C LEU A 7 -9.11 -1.82 -0.94
N ARG A 8 -9.21 -2.59 -2.03
CA ARG A 8 -8.55 -3.88 -2.15
C ARG A 8 -7.73 -3.93 -3.42
N PHE A 9 -6.48 -4.35 -3.27
CA PHE A 9 -5.55 -4.50 -4.39
C PHE A 9 -4.90 -5.88 -4.31
N GLU A 10 -4.58 -6.44 -5.47
CA GLU A 10 -3.89 -7.71 -5.57
C GLU A 10 -2.74 -7.57 -6.55
N ARG A 11 -1.58 -8.12 -6.19
CA ARG A 11 -0.41 -8.17 -7.09
C ARG A 11 0.20 -9.57 -7.03
N ARG A 12 0.50 -10.12 -8.19
CA ARG A 12 1.19 -11.40 -8.30
C ARG A 12 2.68 -11.13 -8.53
N LEU A 13 3.50 -11.63 -7.60
CA LEU A 13 4.94 -11.38 -7.60
C LEU A 13 5.65 -12.72 -7.78
N GLN A 14 6.64 -12.78 -8.68
CA GLN A 14 7.39 -14.01 -8.98
C GLN A 14 8.58 -14.17 -8.03
N HIS A 15 8.35 -13.95 -6.73
CA HIS A 15 9.35 -14.00 -5.68
C HIS A 15 8.74 -14.60 -4.42
N PRO A 16 9.51 -15.34 -3.61
CA PRO A 16 8.94 -15.99 -2.42
C PRO A 16 8.50 -14.99 -1.36
N ASN A 17 7.60 -15.42 -0.47
CA ASN A 17 7.06 -14.59 0.60
C ASN A 17 8.14 -13.85 1.40
N GLN A 18 9.24 -14.51 1.71
CA GLN A 18 10.32 -13.90 2.50
C GLN A 18 10.94 -12.70 1.78
N ARG A 19 11.05 -12.75 0.46
CA ARG A 19 11.57 -11.62 -0.32
C ARG A 19 10.60 -10.44 -0.29
N VAL A 20 9.31 -10.71 -0.48
CA VAL A 20 8.27 -9.68 -0.41
C VAL A 20 8.14 -9.13 1.01
N TRP A 21 8.24 -10.00 2.00
CA TRP A 21 8.18 -9.61 3.41
C TRP A 21 9.26 -8.58 3.77
N ALA A 22 10.50 -8.81 3.32
CA ALA A 22 11.58 -7.85 3.52
C ALA A 22 11.24 -6.47 2.94
N ALA A 23 10.62 -6.44 1.77
CA ALA A 23 10.27 -5.18 1.10
C ALA A 23 9.21 -4.36 1.86
N ILE A 24 8.38 -5.01 2.67
CA ILE A 24 7.33 -4.31 3.45
C ILE A 24 7.70 -4.12 4.93
N THR A 25 8.82 -4.64 5.39
CA THR A 25 9.20 -4.57 6.81
C THR A 25 10.57 -3.94 7.06
N GLU A 26 11.49 -4.02 6.12
CA GLU A 26 12.83 -3.44 6.30
C GLU A 26 12.84 -1.97 5.85
N PRO A 27 13.28 -1.03 6.73
CA PRO A 27 13.23 0.40 6.43
C PRO A 27 13.90 0.79 5.11
N ASP A 28 15.09 0.26 4.83
CA ASP A 28 15.81 0.58 3.59
C ASP A 28 15.05 0.13 2.35
N GLU A 29 14.30 -0.96 2.45
CA GLU A 29 13.51 -1.47 1.34
C GLU A 29 12.19 -0.72 1.19
N ILE A 30 11.54 -0.38 2.29
CA ILE A 30 10.32 0.44 2.28
C ILE A 30 10.58 1.80 1.61
N GLU A 31 11.76 2.38 1.83
CA GLU A 31 12.12 3.67 1.22
C GLU A 31 12.16 3.60 -0.32
N ALA A 32 12.38 2.43 -0.87
CA ALA A 32 12.43 2.23 -2.32
C ALA A 32 11.11 2.50 -3.02
N TRP A 33 9.97 2.22 -2.35
CA TRP A 33 8.67 2.24 -3.00
C TRP A 33 7.59 3.02 -2.24
N TRP A 34 7.77 3.28 -0.96
CA TRP A 34 6.74 3.92 -0.14
C TRP A 34 7.22 5.24 0.50
N GLY A 35 8.30 5.20 1.27
CA GLY A 35 8.82 6.36 1.94
C GLY A 35 9.84 5.99 3.00
N ARG A 36 10.38 7.00 3.66
CA ARG A 36 11.32 6.76 4.76
C ARG A 36 10.59 6.13 5.94
N ALA A 37 11.07 4.98 6.39
CA ALA A 37 10.40 4.20 7.41
C ALA A 37 11.22 4.10 8.69
N THR A 38 10.51 4.12 9.81
CA THR A 38 11.02 3.68 11.12
C THR A 38 10.11 2.53 11.56
N VAL A 39 10.68 1.38 11.89
CA VAL A 39 9.91 0.17 12.18
C VAL A 39 10.41 -0.50 13.47
N ASP A 40 9.49 -0.69 14.41
CA ASP A 40 9.70 -1.55 15.58
C ASP A 40 8.85 -2.81 15.35
N LEU A 41 9.47 -3.83 14.73
CA LEU A 41 8.75 -4.98 14.17
C LEU A 41 8.34 -5.97 15.25
N ARG A 42 7.25 -5.63 15.93
CA ARG A 42 6.61 -6.48 16.94
C ARG A 42 5.15 -6.09 17.08
N PRO A 43 4.28 -6.96 17.57
CA PRO A 43 2.89 -6.58 17.89
C PRO A 43 2.88 -5.39 18.85
N GLY A 44 2.11 -4.35 18.53
CA GLY A 44 2.08 -3.11 19.31
C GLY A 44 3.24 -2.16 19.04
N GLY A 45 4.20 -2.54 18.20
CA GLY A 45 5.33 -1.69 17.83
C GLY A 45 4.92 -0.55 16.91
N ALA A 46 5.74 0.51 16.86
CA ALA A 46 5.49 1.65 16.01
C ALA A 46 6.03 1.40 14.59
N MET A 47 5.28 1.86 13.59
CA MET A 47 5.73 1.90 12.22
C MET A 47 5.38 3.27 11.65
N ARG A 48 6.39 4.04 11.28
CA ARG A 48 6.21 5.41 10.81
C ARG A 48 6.74 5.53 9.39
N ILE A 49 5.91 6.06 8.52
CA ILE A 49 6.26 6.30 7.12
C ILE A 49 6.22 7.79 6.82
N GLU A 50 7.30 8.28 6.24
CA GLU A 50 7.44 9.67 5.82
C GLU A 50 7.53 9.71 4.29
N TRP A 51 6.49 10.27 3.64
CA TRP A 51 6.50 10.43 2.18
C TRP A 51 7.54 11.47 1.78
N LEU A 52 8.47 11.10 0.92
CA LEU A 52 9.59 11.96 0.54
C LEU A 52 9.25 12.93 -0.59
N ASN A 53 8.08 12.78 -1.21
CA ASN A 53 7.57 13.68 -2.24
C ASN A 53 6.51 14.67 -1.71
N SER A 54 6.29 14.69 -0.41
CA SER A 54 5.33 15.57 0.25
C SER A 54 5.70 15.73 1.72
N ASP A 55 4.96 16.55 2.45
CA ASP A 55 5.17 16.75 3.88
C ASP A 55 4.33 15.81 4.74
N VAL A 56 3.81 14.74 4.13
CA VAL A 56 2.95 13.80 4.83
C VAL A 56 3.77 12.78 5.60
N THR A 57 3.41 12.60 6.86
CA THR A 57 3.95 11.54 7.72
C THR A 57 2.79 10.72 8.29
N MET A 58 2.92 9.39 8.23
CA MET A 58 1.94 8.49 8.79
C MET A 58 2.52 7.79 10.02
N PRO A 59 2.12 8.17 11.23
CA PRO A 59 2.40 7.35 12.39
C PRO A 59 1.41 6.18 12.43
N ALA A 60 1.90 4.99 12.74
CA ALA A 60 1.05 3.81 12.83
C ALA A 60 1.53 2.86 13.91
N THR A 61 0.64 1.98 14.34
CA THR A 61 0.94 0.89 15.28
C THR A 61 0.70 -0.44 14.57
N ILE A 62 1.60 -1.39 14.76
CA ILE A 62 1.44 -2.75 14.23
C ILE A 62 0.36 -3.46 15.06
N THR A 63 -0.75 -3.78 14.42
CA THR A 63 -1.91 -4.42 15.06
C THR A 63 -1.96 -5.92 14.85
N GLU A 64 -1.34 -6.41 13.79
CA GLU A 64 -1.18 -7.85 13.56
C GLU A 64 0.14 -8.11 12.86
N LEU A 65 0.86 -9.13 13.30
CA LEU A 65 2.15 -9.50 12.75
C LEU A 65 2.29 -11.02 12.74
N ASP A 66 2.30 -11.60 11.54
CA ASP A 66 2.51 -13.03 11.32
C ASP A 66 3.50 -13.23 10.17
N PRO A 67 4.81 -13.18 10.46
CA PRO A 67 5.83 -13.31 9.39
C PRO A 67 5.84 -14.71 8.77
N PRO A 68 6.01 -14.83 7.46
CA PRO A 68 6.02 -13.78 6.43
C PRO A 68 4.67 -13.66 5.71
N HIS A 69 3.55 -13.71 6.42
CA HIS A 69 2.21 -13.82 5.87
C HIS A 69 1.33 -12.59 6.07
N VAL A 70 1.41 -11.94 7.24
CA VAL A 70 0.50 -10.84 7.56
C VAL A 70 1.23 -9.70 8.27
N LEU A 71 1.02 -8.49 7.75
CA LEU A 71 1.37 -7.25 8.44
C LEU A 71 0.16 -6.33 8.39
N GLU A 72 -0.35 -5.95 9.56
CA GLU A 72 -1.42 -4.96 9.66
C GLU A 72 -0.97 -3.81 10.54
N ILE A 73 -1.21 -2.59 10.06
CA ILE A 73 -0.89 -1.37 10.79
C ILE A 73 -2.11 -0.47 10.82
N GLU A 74 -2.20 0.37 11.85
CA GLU A 74 -3.30 1.29 12.03
C GLU A 74 -2.81 2.64 12.55
N GLY A 75 -3.28 3.72 11.95
CA GLY A 75 -2.97 5.08 12.35
C GLY A 75 -3.78 6.10 11.58
N GLU A 76 -3.94 7.28 12.15
CA GLU A 76 -4.67 8.36 11.49
C GLU A 76 -3.71 9.24 10.70
N PRO A 77 -4.14 9.82 9.57
CA PRO A 77 -5.48 9.72 8.95
C PRO A 77 -5.66 8.51 8.03
N HIS A 78 -4.63 7.71 7.83
CA HIS A 78 -4.61 6.67 6.79
C HIS A 78 -5.43 5.42 7.15
N GLY A 79 -5.81 5.27 8.42
CA GLY A 79 -6.65 4.18 8.87
C GLY A 79 -5.89 2.88 9.01
N ARG A 80 -6.53 1.78 8.60
CA ARG A 80 -5.98 0.44 8.71
C ARG A 80 -5.44 -0.01 7.36
N LEU A 81 -4.19 -0.45 7.36
CA LEU A 81 -3.51 -0.97 6.18
C LEU A 81 -3.08 -2.41 6.47
N ARG A 82 -3.49 -3.34 5.63
CA ARG A 82 -3.21 -4.76 5.80
C ARG A 82 -2.54 -5.34 4.58
N PHE A 83 -1.40 -5.98 4.79
CA PHE A 83 -0.68 -6.74 3.77
C PHE A 83 -0.82 -8.22 4.08
N GLU A 84 -1.31 -8.99 3.11
CA GLU A 84 -1.42 -10.44 3.20
C GLU A 84 -0.60 -11.06 2.07
N LEU A 85 0.31 -11.97 2.43
CA LEU A 85 1.20 -12.63 1.49
C LEU A 85 0.88 -14.12 1.48
N GLU A 86 0.36 -14.59 0.35
CA GLU A 86 0.03 -16.01 0.16
C GLU A 86 1.01 -16.64 -0.80
N PRO A 87 1.68 -17.76 -0.42
CA PRO A 87 2.54 -18.47 -1.35
C PRO A 87 1.76 -18.95 -2.57
N ASP A 88 2.35 -18.79 -3.75
CA ASP A 88 1.77 -19.20 -5.03
C ASP A 88 2.90 -19.85 -5.87
N GLY A 89 3.09 -21.18 -5.70
CA GLY A 89 4.25 -21.85 -6.26
C GLY A 89 5.54 -21.25 -5.71
N ASP A 90 6.41 -20.77 -6.59
CA ASP A 90 7.66 -20.08 -6.21
C ASP A 90 7.45 -18.58 -5.98
N GLY A 91 6.24 -18.11 -6.16
CA GLY A 91 5.89 -16.70 -6.05
C GLY A 91 5.00 -16.39 -4.86
N THR A 92 4.44 -15.17 -4.89
CA THR A 92 3.57 -14.65 -3.84
C THR A 92 2.38 -13.94 -4.47
N VAL A 93 1.18 -14.16 -3.93
CA VAL A 93 0.04 -13.28 -4.15
C VAL A 93 0.01 -12.30 -2.98
N LEU A 94 0.22 -11.03 -3.27
CA LEU A 94 0.10 -9.95 -2.30
C LEU A 94 -1.30 -9.36 -2.39
N ARG A 95 -2.00 -9.34 -1.25
CA ARG A 95 -3.27 -8.62 -1.11
C ARG A 95 -3.05 -7.46 -0.16
N PHE A 96 -3.43 -6.28 -0.61
CA PHE A 96 -3.35 -5.06 0.19
C PHE A 96 -4.75 -4.52 0.41
N ILE A 97 -5.10 -4.28 1.67
CA ILE A 97 -6.42 -3.80 2.06
C ILE A 97 -6.25 -2.52 2.87
N ALA A 98 -6.83 -1.43 2.38
CA ALA A 98 -6.80 -0.14 3.05
C ALA A 98 -8.22 0.25 3.45
N ARG A 99 -8.43 0.59 4.73
CA ARG A 99 -9.72 1.01 5.24
C ARG A 99 -9.59 2.31 6.03
N SER A 100 -10.27 3.33 5.54
CA SER A 100 -10.28 4.65 6.18
C SER A 100 -11.48 5.46 5.70
N PRO A 101 -11.86 6.51 6.43
CA PRO A 101 -12.83 7.47 5.91
C PRO A 101 -12.20 8.27 4.77
N VAL A 102 -12.82 8.21 3.58
CA VAL A 102 -12.33 8.94 2.40
C VAL A 102 -13.51 9.67 1.77
N PRO A 103 -13.47 11.02 1.68
CA PRO A 103 -14.48 11.77 0.95
C PRO A 103 -14.52 11.35 -0.52
N ASP A 104 -15.72 11.37 -1.12
CA ASP A 104 -15.91 10.91 -2.50
C ASP A 104 -15.02 11.65 -3.51
N ASP A 105 -14.80 12.94 -3.32
CA ASP A 105 -13.97 13.76 -4.20
C ASP A 105 -12.47 13.47 -4.07
N PHE A 106 -12.05 12.77 -3.02
CA PHE A 106 -10.67 12.33 -2.83
C PHE A 106 -10.43 10.86 -3.18
N LEU A 107 -11.48 10.10 -3.42
CA LEU A 107 -11.37 8.64 -3.59
C LEU A 107 -10.44 8.26 -4.74
N SER A 108 -10.57 8.89 -5.91
CA SER A 108 -9.71 8.58 -7.06
C SER A 108 -8.23 8.85 -6.77
N LYS A 109 -7.94 9.88 -5.96
CA LYS A 109 -6.56 10.22 -5.58
C LYS A 109 -5.97 9.18 -4.64
N VAL A 110 -6.76 8.70 -3.68
CA VAL A 110 -6.33 7.66 -2.74
C VAL A 110 -6.11 6.33 -3.49
N GLN A 111 -7.03 5.97 -4.38
CA GLN A 111 -6.90 4.79 -5.22
C GLN A 111 -5.62 4.85 -6.08
N ALA A 112 -5.39 5.97 -6.73
CA ALA A 112 -4.21 6.16 -7.57
C ALA A 112 -2.91 6.10 -6.77
N GLY A 113 -2.91 6.68 -5.56
CA GLY A 113 -1.75 6.65 -4.68
C GLY A 113 -1.34 5.25 -4.28
N TRP A 114 -2.27 4.43 -3.81
CA TRP A 114 -1.97 3.05 -3.44
C TRP A 114 -1.61 2.19 -4.66
N HIS A 115 -2.35 2.35 -5.76
CA HIS A 115 -2.02 1.65 -7.00
C HIS A 115 -0.57 1.94 -7.43
N PHE A 116 -0.19 3.21 -7.44
CA PHE A 116 1.17 3.64 -7.77
C PHE A 116 2.21 2.99 -6.85
N HIS A 117 1.99 3.05 -5.54
CA HIS A 117 2.94 2.50 -4.58
C HIS A 117 3.06 0.98 -4.67
N LEU A 118 1.96 0.28 -4.92
CA LEU A 118 2.01 -1.18 -5.07
C LEU A 118 2.69 -1.60 -6.37
N ASP A 119 2.52 -0.84 -7.46
CA ASP A 119 3.27 -1.08 -8.69
C ASP A 119 4.77 -0.82 -8.47
N ALA A 120 5.11 0.23 -7.72
CA ALA A 120 6.50 0.52 -7.37
C ALA A 120 7.11 -0.58 -6.49
N LEU A 121 6.33 -1.14 -5.57
CA LEU A 121 6.74 -2.29 -4.77
C LEU A 121 7.05 -3.50 -5.67
N ALA A 122 6.16 -3.80 -6.61
CA ALA A 122 6.36 -4.90 -7.55
C ALA A 122 7.63 -4.71 -8.39
N ASP A 123 7.87 -3.52 -8.90
CA ASP A 123 9.07 -3.19 -9.67
C ASP A 123 10.33 -3.36 -8.81
N PHE A 124 10.29 -2.90 -7.57
CA PHE A 124 11.42 -3.01 -6.65
C PHE A 124 11.75 -4.48 -6.33
N VAL A 125 10.75 -5.28 -6.04
CA VAL A 125 10.94 -6.71 -5.73
C VAL A 125 11.46 -7.44 -6.96
N ASP A 126 10.99 -7.06 -8.16
CA ASP A 126 11.32 -7.74 -9.40
C ASP A 126 12.75 -7.43 -9.89
N ASP A 127 13.13 -6.16 -9.95
CA ASP A 127 14.42 -5.77 -10.56
C ASP A 127 15.23 -4.77 -9.73
N GLY A 128 14.78 -4.42 -8.53
CA GLY A 128 15.48 -3.47 -7.66
C GLY A 128 15.23 -2.01 -7.98
N THR A 129 14.31 -1.70 -8.88
CA THR A 129 13.97 -0.30 -9.21
C THR A 129 13.47 0.44 -7.98
N ARG A 130 14.06 1.59 -7.70
CA ARG A 130 13.69 2.46 -6.57
C ARG A 130 13.08 3.74 -7.10
N ILE A 131 12.10 4.29 -6.36
CA ILE A 131 11.56 5.62 -6.72
C ILE A 131 12.66 6.66 -6.56
N ASP A 132 12.85 7.48 -7.60
CA ASP A 132 13.71 8.67 -7.54
C ASP A 132 12.90 9.80 -6.88
N TRP A 133 13.01 9.91 -5.56
CA TRP A 133 12.17 10.83 -4.78
C TRP A 133 12.33 12.30 -5.18
N PRO A 134 13.56 12.82 -5.45
CA PRO A 134 13.68 14.20 -5.94
C PRO A 134 12.99 14.44 -7.28
N ASN A 135 12.86 13.40 -8.09
CA ASN A 135 12.25 13.45 -9.43
C ASN A 135 11.16 12.38 -9.55
N TRP A 136 10.30 12.26 -8.53
CA TRP A 136 9.32 11.19 -8.51
C TRP A 136 8.41 11.26 -9.76
N PRO A 137 7.96 10.11 -10.29
CA PRO A 137 7.31 10.05 -11.60
C PRO A 137 5.85 10.50 -11.54
N LEU A 138 5.63 11.82 -11.45
CA LEU A 138 4.31 12.42 -11.41
C LEU A 138 3.45 11.99 -12.60
N ASP A 139 4.03 11.89 -13.79
CA ASP A 139 3.31 11.50 -14.99
C ASP A 139 2.72 10.10 -14.88
N ARG A 140 3.46 9.18 -14.27
CA ARG A 140 2.98 7.81 -14.03
C ARG A 140 1.80 7.82 -13.06
N TRP A 141 1.91 8.57 -11.96
CA TRP A 141 0.81 8.73 -11.00
C TRP A 141 -0.40 9.36 -11.68
N GLN A 142 -0.19 10.41 -12.46
CA GLN A 142 -1.27 11.12 -13.15
C GLN A 142 -2.02 10.20 -14.13
N ALA A 143 -1.30 9.36 -14.86
CA ALA A 143 -1.92 8.39 -15.78
C ALA A 143 -2.79 7.39 -15.02
N ILE A 144 -2.32 6.89 -13.89
CA ILE A 144 -3.10 5.99 -13.02
C ILE A 144 -4.33 6.72 -12.48
N HIS A 145 -4.17 7.94 -11.98
CA HIS A 145 -5.26 8.75 -11.46
C HIS A 145 -6.36 8.96 -12.51
N ASP A 146 -5.97 9.23 -13.75
CA ASP A 146 -6.91 9.48 -14.83
C ASP A 146 -7.77 8.24 -15.13
N THR A 147 -7.22 7.03 -14.99
CA THR A 147 -8.01 5.80 -15.18
C THR A 147 -9.07 5.63 -14.08
N TYR A 148 -8.76 5.97 -12.83
CA TYR A 148 -9.73 5.95 -11.74
C TYR A 148 -10.78 7.06 -11.90
N TYR A 149 -10.34 8.25 -12.27
CA TYR A 149 -11.22 9.40 -12.45
C TYR A 149 -12.21 9.17 -13.59
N SER A 150 -11.77 8.53 -14.69
CA SER A 150 -12.63 8.22 -15.84
C SER A 150 -13.57 7.03 -15.59
N GLY A 151 -13.36 6.27 -14.51
CA GLY A 151 -14.15 5.11 -14.17
C GLY A 151 -13.68 3.79 -14.78
N GLU A 152 -12.55 3.77 -15.47
CA GLU A 152 -12.01 2.54 -16.07
C GLU A 152 -11.67 1.47 -15.03
N LEU A 153 -11.29 1.90 -13.80
CA LEU A 153 -10.95 1.02 -12.70
C LEU A 153 -12.01 0.99 -11.60
N ASP A 154 -13.26 1.32 -11.95
CA ASP A 154 -14.36 1.37 -10.99
C ASP A 154 -14.68 0.01 -10.35
N SER A 155 -14.30 -1.09 -10.99
CA SER A 155 -14.52 -2.41 -10.43
C SER A 155 -13.84 -2.61 -9.06
N GLU A 156 -12.65 -2.06 -8.86
CA GLU A 156 -11.98 -2.08 -7.56
C GLU A 156 -12.74 -1.22 -6.54
N ARG A 157 -13.25 -0.07 -6.96
CA ARG A 157 -14.05 0.81 -6.11
C ARG A 157 -15.35 0.14 -5.65
N GLN A 158 -16.09 -0.49 -6.58
CA GLN A 158 -17.34 -1.18 -6.26
C GLN A 158 -17.12 -2.36 -5.32
N SER A 159 -16.10 -3.16 -5.58
CA SER A 159 -15.73 -4.27 -4.72
C SER A 159 -15.40 -3.80 -3.31
N SER A 160 -14.71 -2.68 -3.18
CA SER A 160 -14.34 -2.08 -1.90
C SER A 160 -15.58 -1.63 -1.11
N ARG A 161 -16.55 -1.01 -1.79
CA ARG A 161 -17.79 -0.57 -1.15
C ARG A 161 -18.62 -1.75 -0.64
N GLN A 162 -18.76 -2.79 -1.44
CA GLN A 162 -19.47 -4.01 -1.03
C GLN A 162 -18.82 -4.65 0.19
N ALA A 163 -17.51 -4.70 0.24
CA ALA A 163 -16.79 -5.24 1.38
C ALA A 163 -16.98 -4.38 2.64
N ALA A 164 -17.09 -3.07 2.51
CA ALA A 164 -17.31 -2.16 3.63
C ALA A 164 -18.71 -2.25 4.21
N GLU A 165 -19.71 -2.62 3.42
CA GLU A 165 -21.11 -2.76 3.83
C GLU A 165 -21.40 -4.09 4.54
N ARG A 166 -20.50 -5.03 4.50
CA ARG A 166 -20.62 -6.34 5.15
C ARG A 166 -19.97 -6.34 6.52
#